data_1ed395d501adc31b69d96ecbe43ce084
#
_entry.id   1ed395d501adc31b69d96ecbe43ce084
#
_cell.length_a   1.000
_cell.length_b   1.000
_cell.length_c   1.000
_cell.angle_alpha   90.00
_cell.angle_beta   90.00
_cell.angle_gamma   90.00
#
_symmetry.space_group_name_H-M   'P 1'
#
loop_
_entity.id
_entity.type
_entity.pdbx_description
1 polymer ?
#
loop_
_entity_poly.entity_id
_entity_poly.type
_entity_poly.pdbx_seq_one_letter_code
_entity_poly.pdbx_strand_id
1 'polypeptide(L)'
;MQHKYSLLKAVVMTVALCASNVSMAADARMVPTASYNSGCAQTPLALSFFPGFQLPGEDWDVGGLRLDVFVGRHNNVYALDIGGLANLSKGENCGIEVAGIYNQIGSSKGLLQVAGIANYCKDSFVGLQIAPINVTGTVSGGWQIGLFNRVEAFTGLQLGLVNYAYQSKGAQIGLLNIISDSMLPVLPIVNLGF
;
A
#
# COMPACT_ATOMS: atom_id res chain seq x y z
N MET A 1 -17.34 11.03 -22.59
CA MET A 1 -17.88 10.97 -21.24
C MET A 1 -17.83 9.57 -20.57
N GLN A 2 -17.76 8.48 -21.33
CA GLN A 2 -17.77 7.10 -20.75
C GLN A 2 -16.47 6.69 -20.04
N HIS A 3 -15.33 7.28 -20.32
CA HIS A 3 -14.04 6.87 -19.73
C HIS A 3 -13.85 7.31 -18.27
N LYS A 4 -14.48 8.40 -17.82
CA LYS A 4 -14.40 8.85 -16.42
C LYS A 4 -15.10 7.91 -15.43
N TYR A 5 -16.13 7.19 -15.89
CA TYR A 5 -16.89 6.26 -15.02
C TYR A 5 -16.25 4.87 -14.92
N SER A 6 -15.34 4.52 -15.83
CA SER A 6 -14.63 3.24 -15.82
C SER A 6 -13.65 3.13 -14.66
N LEU A 7 -12.89 4.19 -14.39
CA LEU A 7 -11.93 4.23 -13.29
C LEU A 7 -12.64 4.23 -11.92
N LEU A 8 -13.70 5.04 -11.80
CA LEU A 8 -14.50 5.09 -10.58
C LEU A 8 -15.20 3.74 -10.31
N LYS A 9 -15.73 3.07 -11.35
CA LYS A 9 -16.29 1.72 -11.22
C LYS A 9 -15.24 0.68 -10.82
N ALA A 10 -14.03 0.76 -11.36
CA ALA A 10 -12.92 -0.13 -10.99
C ALA A 10 -12.54 0.08 -9.52
N VAL A 11 -12.39 1.32 -9.07
CA VAL A 11 -12.08 1.65 -7.68
C VAL A 11 -13.19 1.18 -6.73
N VAL A 12 -14.45 1.48 -7.06
CA VAL A 12 -15.61 1.05 -6.25
C VAL A 12 -15.73 -0.48 -6.23
N MET A 13 -15.47 -1.15 -7.35
CA MET A 13 -15.54 -2.61 -7.44
C MET A 13 -14.40 -3.28 -6.65
N THR A 14 -13.22 -2.68 -6.58
CA THR A 14 -12.11 -3.24 -5.80
C THR A 14 -12.27 -2.97 -4.30
N VAL A 15 -12.77 -1.80 -3.92
CA VAL A 15 -13.17 -1.52 -2.54
C VAL A 15 -14.30 -2.47 -2.12
N ALA A 16 -15.27 -2.73 -2.99
CA ALA A 16 -16.34 -3.70 -2.75
C ALA A 16 -15.82 -5.15 -2.65
N LEU A 17 -14.81 -5.53 -3.43
CA LEU A 17 -14.16 -6.84 -3.33
C LEU A 17 -13.34 -7.00 -2.03
N CYS A 18 -12.66 -5.96 -1.58
CA CYS A 18 -12.00 -5.96 -0.27
C CYS A 18 -13.03 -6.03 0.87
N ALA A 19 -14.14 -5.29 0.77
CA ALA A 19 -15.23 -5.33 1.74
C ALA A 19 -16.02 -6.65 1.71
N SER A 20 -16.19 -7.28 0.54
CA SER A 20 -16.90 -8.56 0.41
C SER A 20 -16.10 -9.73 0.98
N ASN A 21 -14.77 -9.68 0.99
CA ASN A 21 -13.95 -10.66 1.68
C ASN A 21 -14.11 -10.61 3.21
N VAL A 22 -14.48 -9.44 3.76
CA VAL A 22 -14.84 -9.28 5.18
C VAL A 22 -16.23 -9.88 5.47
N SER A 23 -17.16 -9.79 4.51
CA SER A 23 -18.53 -10.28 4.66
C SER A 23 -18.67 -11.78 4.42
N MET A 24 -17.87 -12.40 3.56
CA MET A 24 -17.91 -13.85 3.28
C MET A 24 -17.31 -14.71 4.39
N ALA A 25 -16.59 -14.13 5.36
CA ALA A 25 -16.09 -14.86 6.52
C ALA A 25 -17.20 -15.24 7.52
N ALA A 26 -18.40 -14.68 7.36
CA ALA A 26 -19.52 -14.94 8.26
C ALA A 26 -20.38 -16.18 7.89
N ASP A 27 -20.26 -16.72 6.65
CA ASP A 27 -21.16 -17.77 6.15
C ASP A 27 -20.50 -19.01 5.55
N ALA A 28 -19.19 -19.16 5.61
CA ALA A 28 -18.48 -20.34 5.14
C ALA A 28 -18.23 -21.33 6.28
N ARG A 29 -19.22 -22.13 6.59
CA ARG A 29 -19.00 -23.38 7.28
C ARG A 29 -18.28 -24.37 6.32
N MET A 30 -17.09 -24.83 6.76
CA MET A 30 -16.30 -25.92 6.19
C MET A 30 -15.29 -25.56 5.09
N VAL A 31 -14.22 -24.85 5.46
CA VAL A 31 -12.84 -25.12 5.02
C VAL A 31 -11.97 -24.90 6.26
N PRO A 32 -10.95 -25.71 6.58
CA PRO A 32 -10.03 -25.40 7.66
C PRO A 32 -9.22 -24.19 7.24
N THR A 33 -9.73 -23.04 7.55
CA THR A 33 -9.05 -21.75 7.40
C THR A 33 -7.91 -21.73 8.39
N ALA A 34 -6.71 -21.47 7.91
CA ALA A 34 -5.66 -20.92 8.75
C ALA A 34 -6.32 -19.84 9.61
N SER A 35 -6.30 -20.02 10.91
CA SER A 35 -6.98 -19.16 11.86
C SER A 35 -6.42 -17.74 11.72
N TYR A 36 -7.11 -16.91 10.98
CA TYR A 36 -6.95 -15.46 11.06
C TYR A 36 -7.61 -15.04 12.38
N ASN A 37 -6.81 -15.04 13.43
CA ASN A 37 -7.23 -14.65 14.76
C ASN A 37 -7.30 -13.13 14.82
N SER A 38 -8.22 -12.52 14.08
CA SER A 38 -8.56 -11.11 14.25
C SER A 38 -9.50 -10.98 15.45
N GLY A 39 -8.94 -11.05 16.65
CA GLY A 39 -9.62 -10.62 17.87
C GLY A 39 -9.80 -9.10 17.94
N CYS A 40 -9.59 -8.39 16.84
CA CYS A 40 -9.75 -6.94 16.76
C CYS A 40 -11.19 -6.57 16.45
N ALA A 41 -11.73 -5.60 17.17
CA ALA A 41 -13.03 -5.00 16.88
C ALA A 41 -12.94 -4.23 15.54
N GLN A 42 -14.02 -4.25 14.74
CA GLN A 42 -14.08 -3.60 13.44
C GLN A 42 -15.01 -2.39 13.44
N THR A 43 -14.65 -1.35 12.71
CA THR A 43 -15.47 -0.15 12.51
C THR A 43 -15.55 0.22 11.03
N PRO A 44 -16.70 0.72 10.54
CA PRO A 44 -16.77 1.23 9.18
C PRO A 44 -16.19 2.65 9.04
N LEU A 45 -16.00 3.38 10.14
CA LEU A 45 -15.50 4.75 10.14
C LEU A 45 -14.53 4.96 11.28
N ALA A 46 -13.41 5.63 11.00
CA ALA A 46 -12.47 6.08 12.01
C ALA A 46 -12.10 7.55 11.78
N LEU A 47 -11.94 8.27 12.87
CA LEU A 47 -11.51 9.66 12.91
C LEU A 47 -10.35 9.80 13.90
N SER A 48 -9.27 10.43 13.47
CA SER A 48 -8.09 10.63 14.29
C SER A 48 -7.59 12.07 14.20
N PHE A 49 -7.16 12.61 15.32
CA PHE A 49 -6.39 13.86 15.36
C PHE A 49 -4.91 13.55 15.59
N PHE A 50 -4.62 12.78 16.66
CA PHE A 50 -3.28 12.30 17.00
C PHE A 50 -3.38 10.85 17.51
N PRO A 51 -2.30 10.08 17.51
CA PRO A 51 -2.25 8.80 18.21
C PRO A 51 -2.66 8.97 19.68
N GLY A 52 -3.64 8.18 20.13
CA GLY A 52 -4.23 8.31 21.47
C GLY A 52 -5.42 9.29 21.55
N PHE A 53 -5.68 10.11 20.55
CA PHE A 53 -6.89 10.94 20.42
C PHE A 53 -7.60 10.63 19.12
N GLN A 54 -8.16 9.42 19.07
CA GLN A 54 -8.83 8.86 17.89
C GLN A 54 -10.02 7.99 18.30
N LEU A 55 -10.98 7.85 17.41
CA LEU A 55 -12.17 7.01 17.54
C LEU A 55 -12.32 6.12 16.30
N PRO A 56 -12.36 4.79 16.49
CA PRO A 56 -12.05 4.04 17.72
C PRO A 56 -10.55 4.03 18.05
N GLY A 57 -10.16 3.27 19.09
CA GLY A 57 -8.76 3.15 19.51
C GLY A 57 -7.84 2.47 18.48
N GLU A 58 -6.52 2.46 18.76
CA GLU A 58 -5.48 2.00 17.84
C GLU A 58 -5.57 0.51 17.44
N ASP A 59 -6.20 -0.29 18.29
CA ASP A 59 -6.30 -1.76 18.10
C ASP A 59 -7.51 -2.18 17.28
N TRP A 60 -8.26 -1.22 16.73
CA TRP A 60 -9.40 -1.51 15.87
C TRP A 60 -8.98 -1.62 14.41
N ASP A 61 -9.70 -2.49 13.69
CA ASP A 61 -9.62 -2.57 12.23
C ASP A 61 -10.66 -1.63 11.60
N VAL A 62 -10.26 -0.93 10.54
CA VAL A 62 -11.15 -0.03 9.82
C VAL A 62 -11.56 -0.67 8.50
N GLY A 63 -12.85 -0.99 8.37
CA GLY A 63 -13.41 -1.64 7.18
C GLY A 63 -14.02 -0.68 6.15
N GLY A 64 -13.88 0.63 6.33
CA GLY A 64 -14.50 1.62 5.46
C GLY A 64 -13.64 2.87 5.25
N LEU A 65 -14.01 3.99 5.87
CA LEU A 65 -13.32 5.27 5.73
C LEU A 65 -12.54 5.60 6.99
N ARG A 66 -11.25 5.91 6.82
CA ARG A 66 -10.43 6.53 7.85
C ARG A 66 -10.09 7.97 7.44
N LEU A 67 -10.31 8.91 8.34
CA LEU A 67 -9.95 10.31 8.18
C LEU A 67 -9.05 10.73 9.35
N ASP A 68 -7.83 11.11 9.04
CA ASP A 68 -6.85 11.53 10.03
C ASP A 68 -6.49 13.00 9.80
N VAL A 69 -6.74 13.86 10.78
CA VAL A 69 -6.44 15.30 10.64
C VAL A 69 -4.93 15.52 10.60
N PHE A 70 -4.18 14.89 11.49
CA PHE A 70 -2.73 14.95 11.53
C PHE A 70 -2.12 13.56 11.33
N VAL A 71 -2.28 12.67 12.31
CA VAL A 71 -1.69 11.34 12.32
C VAL A 71 -2.70 10.34 12.84
N GLY A 72 -3.05 9.35 12.03
CA GLY A 72 -3.85 8.20 12.47
C GLY A 72 -3.00 6.96 12.65
N ARG A 73 -3.34 6.15 13.66
CA ARG A 73 -2.72 4.84 13.89
C ARG A 73 -3.79 3.80 14.12
N HIS A 74 -3.84 2.80 13.26
CA HIS A 74 -4.75 1.65 13.37
C HIS A 74 -4.02 0.34 13.06
N ASN A 75 -4.69 -0.77 13.34
CA ASN A 75 -4.13 -2.09 13.07
C ASN A 75 -4.21 -2.39 11.56
N ASN A 76 -5.41 -2.65 11.03
CA ASN A 76 -5.66 -2.89 9.62
C ASN A 76 -6.63 -1.85 9.05
N VAL A 77 -6.47 -1.51 7.76
CA VAL A 77 -7.38 -0.59 7.06
C VAL A 77 -7.77 -1.19 5.71
N TYR A 78 -9.08 -1.37 5.50
CA TYR A 78 -9.61 -2.09 4.33
C TYR A 78 -10.50 -1.20 3.47
N ALA A 79 -10.11 0.02 3.14
CA ALA A 79 -10.82 0.82 2.15
C ALA A 79 -10.11 2.13 1.80
N LEU A 80 -10.62 3.25 2.26
CA LEU A 80 -10.10 4.59 1.97
C LEU A 80 -9.50 5.20 3.23
N ASP A 81 -8.24 5.53 3.15
CA ASP A 81 -7.45 6.12 4.21
C ASP A 81 -6.92 7.48 3.77
N ILE A 82 -7.36 8.54 4.44
CA ILE A 82 -6.97 9.91 4.12
C ILE A 82 -6.38 10.56 5.38
N GLY A 83 -5.10 10.86 5.33
CA GLY A 83 -4.38 11.53 6.41
C GLY A 83 -3.84 12.90 6.02
N GLY A 84 -4.04 13.87 6.91
CA GLY A 84 -3.50 15.22 6.70
C GLY A 84 -1.99 15.25 6.68
N LEU A 85 -1.31 14.58 7.61
CA LEU A 85 0.14 14.46 7.63
C LEU A 85 0.61 13.02 7.41
N ALA A 86 0.17 12.07 8.25
CA ALA A 86 0.67 10.71 8.18
C ALA A 86 -0.40 9.66 8.49
N ASN A 87 -0.37 8.56 7.75
CA ASN A 87 -1.13 7.35 7.99
C ASN A 87 -0.19 6.25 8.49
N LEU A 88 -0.51 5.66 9.64
CA LEU A 88 0.26 4.59 10.22
C LEU A 88 -0.64 3.35 10.41
N SER A 89 -0.31 2.27 9.72
CA SER A 89 -0.99 0.98 9.88
C SER A 89 0.03 -0.09 10.24
N LYS A 90 -0.25 -0.85 11.30
CA LYS A 90 0.67 -1.88 11.79
C LYS A 90 0.58 -3.17 10.96
N GLY A 91 -0.60 -3.48 10.48
CA GLY A 91 -0.92 -4.73 9.79
C GLY A 91 -1.12 -4.57 8.27
N GLU A 92 -2.18 -5.20 7.76
CA GLU A 92 -2.53 -5.15 6.34
C GLU A 92 -3.34 -3.90 5.98
N ASN A 93 -3.03 -3.32 4.84
CA ASN A 93 -3.86 -2.32 4.20
C ASN A 93 -4.38 -2.86 2.86
N CYS A 94 -5.66 -2.67 2.58
CA CYS A 94 -6.28 -3.06 1.32
C CYS A 94 -7.18 -1.92 0.84
N GLY A 95 -6.72 -1.15 -0.15
CA GLY A 95 -7.49 -0.02 -0.65
C GLY A 95 -6.63 1.14 -1.14
N ILE A 96 -7.12 2.35 -0.91
CA ILE A 96 -6.45 3.60 -1.29
C ILE A 96 -6.00 4.32 -0.03
N GLU A 97 -4.74 4.73 -0.02
CA GLU A 97 -4.10 5.42 1.08
C GLU A 97 -3.47 6.72 0.58
N VAL A 98 -3.88 7.84 1.15
CA VAL A 98 -3.38 9.17 0.79
C VAL A 98 -2.96 9.91 2.06
N ALA A 99 -1.73 10.37 2.10
CA ALA A 99 -1.21 11.21 3.18
C ALA A 99 -0.54 12.47 2.64
N GLY A 100 -0.65 13.56 3.38
CA GLY A 100 0.05 14.80 3.02
C GLY A 100 1.56 14.65 3.04
N ILE A 101 2.13 13.84 3.95
CA ILE A 101 3.57 13.68 4.10
C ILE A 101 3.99 12.21 4.00
N TYR A 102 3.43 11.32 4.83
CA TYR A 102 4.02 10.00 5.03
C TYR A 102 2.98 8.90 5.22
N ASN A 103 3.15 7.79 4.52
CA ASN A 103 2.42 6.55 4.76
C ASN A 103 3.37 5.47 5.28
N GLN A 104 2.95 4.76 6.33
CA GLN A 104 3.62 3.58 6.83
C GLN A 104 2.64 2.45 7.03
N ILE A 105 2.93 1.31 6.41
CA ILE A 105 2.13 0.09 6.48
C ILE A 105 3.00 -1.13 6.74
N GLY A 106 2.42 -2.16 7.34
CA GLY A 106 3.05 -3.47 7.44
C GLY A 106 3.13 -4.14 6.08
N SER A 107 1.97 -4.49 5.52
CA SER A 107 1.84 -5.01 4.16
C SER A 107 0.63 -4.40 3.47
N SER A 108 0.60 -4.45 2.14
CA SER A 108 -0.54 -3.99 1.38
C SER A 108 -0.88 -4.91 0.22
N LYS A 109 -2.14 -5.23 0.11
CA LYS A 109 -2.79 -5.70 -1.12
C LYS A 109 -3.60 -4.57 -1.77
N GLY A 110 -3.18 -3.33 -1.50
CA GLY A 110 -3.88 -2.11 -1.89
C GLY A 110 -3.69 -1.75 -3.34
N LEU A 111 -4.56 -0.84 -3.83
CA LEU A 111 -4.51 -0.33 -5.20
C LEU A 111 -3.53 0.82 -5.34
N LEU A 112 -3.53 1.73 -4.36
CA LEU A 112 -2.86 3.01 -4.49
C LEU A 112 -2.41 3.53 -3.12
N GLN A 113 -1.14 3.92 -3.05
CA GLN A 113 -0.56 4.60 -1.91
C GLN A 113 0.12 5.89 -2.40
N VAL A 114 -0.34 7.04 -1.90
CA VAL A 114 0.18 8.36 -2.28
C VAL A 114 0.64 9.11 -1.04
N ALA A 115 1.83 9.67 -1.09
CA ALA A 115 2.34 10.57 -0.06
C ALA A 115 3.10 11.76 -0.64
N GLY A 116 3.06 12.88 0.06
CA GLY A 116 3.80 14.08 -0.36
C GLY A 116 5.31 13.95 -0.23
N ILE A 117 5.82 13.10 0.66
CA ILE A 117 7.26 12.86 0.86
C ILE A 117 7.63 11.39 0.73
N ALA A 118 7.03 10.49 1.53
CA ALA A 118 7.46 9.11 1.52
C ALA A 118 6.36 8.09 1.79
N ASN A 119 6.45 6.97 1.08
CA ASN A 119 5.74 5.73 1.36
C ASN A 119 6.72 4.68 1.90
N TYR A 120 6.37 4.06 3.01
CA TYR A 120 7.10 2.95 3.60
C TYR A 120 6.18 1.74 3.77
N CYS A 121 6.53 0.63 3.14
CA CYS A 121 5.89 -0.65 3.35
C CYS A 121 6.92 -1.66 3.86
N LYS A 122 6.69 -2.20 5.04
CA LYS A 122 7.67 -3.07 5.70
C LYS A 122 7.87 -4.39 4.96
N ASP A 123 6.77 -5.06 4.63
CA ASP A 123 6.82 -6.43 4.12
C ASP A 123 6.53 -6.46 2.61
N SER A 124 5.27 -6.59 2.21
CA SER A 124 4.88 -6.75 0.80
C SER A 124 3.87 -5.72 0.34
N PHE A 125 4.02 -5.31 -0.91
CA PHE A 125 3.12 -4.36 -1.56
C PHE A 125 2.70 -4.86 -2.95
N VAL A 126 1.41 -4.73 -3.23
CA VAL A 126 0.82 -4.95 -4.57
C VAL A 126 0.02 -3.72 -4.94
N GLY A 127 0.28 -3.12 -6.10
CA GLY A 127 -0.43 -1.91 -6.55
C GLY A 127 0.50 -0.79 -6.99
N LEU A 128 0.09 0.46 -6.79
CA LEU A 128 0.81 1.66 -7.22
C LEU A 128 1.21 2.51 -6.02
N GLN A 129 2.51 2.76 -5.85
CA GLN A 129 3.07 3.70 -4.89
C GLN A 129 3.54 4.97 -5.60
N ILE A 130 3.11 6.13 -5.11
CA ILE A 130 3.51 7.45 -5.63
C ILE A 130 3.97 8.32 -4.47
N ALA A 131 5.26 8.63 -4.43
CA ALA A 131 5.86 9.61 -3.53
C ALA A 131 7.27 9.96 -4.00
N PRO A 132 7.86 11.08 -3.59
CA PRO A 132 9.27 11.36 -3.82
C PRO A 132 10.18 10.21 -3.37
N ILE A 133 9.86 9.53 -2.26
CA ILE A 133 10.60 8.39 -1.73
C ILE A 133 9.65 7.20 -1.52
N ASN A 134 9.92 6.06 -2.16
CA ASN A 134 9.21 4.82 -1.92
C ASN A 134 10.20 3.75 -1.44
N VAL A 135 9.91 3.18 -0.26
CA VAL A 135 10.73 2.10 0.34
C VAL A 135 9.82 0.93 0.69
N THR A 136 10.13 -0.24 0.15
CA THR A 136 9.29 -1.43 0.32
C THR A 136 10.16 -2.68 0.45
N GLY A 137 9.75 -3.64 1.25
CA GLY A 137 10.39 -4.95 1.31
C GLY A 137 10.25 -5.69 -0.02
N THR A 138 9.03 -6.05 -0.39
CA THR A 138 8.75 -6.78 -1.64
C THR A 138 7.63 -6.10 -2.44
N VAL A 139 7.83 -5.91 -3.74
CA VAL A 139 6.76 -5.48 -4.66
C VAL A 139 6.45 -6.61 -5.62
N SER A 140 5.26 -7.17 -5.51
CA SER A 140 4.78 -8.26 -6.33
C SER A 140 3.71 -7.78 -7.31
N GLY A 141 4.09 -7.52 -8.56
CA GLY A 141 3.13 -7.07 -9.58
C GLY A 141 2.68 -5.61 -9.41
N GLY A 142 3.57 -4.73 -8.98
CA GLY A 142 3.24 -3.33 -8.69
C GLY A 142 4.14 -2.32 -9.40
N TRP A 143 3.81 -1.05 -9.20
CA TRP A 143 4.55 0.08 -9.74
C TRP A 143 4.96 1.03 -8.62
N GLN A 144 6.18 1.54 -8.70
CA GLN A 144 6.68 2.61 -7.85
C GLN A 144 7.07 3.81 -8.70
N ILE A 145 6.52 4.97 -8.39
CA ILE A 145 6.80 6.24 -9.08
C ILE A 145 7.31 7.23 -8.04
N GLY A 146 8.55 7.71 -8.24
CA GLY A 146 9.16 8.64 -7.30
C GLY A 146 10.51 9.17 -7.78
N LEU A 147 11.20 9.91 -6.94
CA LEU A 147 12.58 10.31 -7.19
C LEU A 147 13.54 9.18 -6.79
N PHE A 148 13.27 8.58 -5.63
CA PHE A 148 14.03 7.47 -5.09
C PHE A 148 13.10 6.30 -4.77
N ASN A 149 13.30 5.15 -5.43
CA ASN A 149 12.56 3.92 -5.20
C ASN A 149 13.52 2.84 -4.72
N ARG A 150 13.22 2.23 -3.56
CA ARG A 150 14.01 1.12 -3.01
C ARG A 150 13.11 -0.07 -2.69
N VAL A 151 13.57 -1.25 -3.11
CA VAL A 151 12.89 -2.51 -2.81
C VAL A 151 13.91 -3.63 -2.63
N GLU A 152 13.58 -4.65 -1.86
CA GLU A 152 14.42 -5.86 -1.73
C GLU A 152 14.13 -6.83 -2.88
N ALA A 153 12.87 -7.25 -3.04
CA ALA A 153 12.47 -8.10 -4.17
C ALA A 153 11.37 -7.43 -4.99
N PHE A 154 11.54 -7.38 -6.30
CA PHE A 154 10.71 -6.57 -7.17
C PHE A 154 10.20 -7.35 -8.38
N THR A 155 8.89 -7.21 -8.65
CA THR A 155 8.25 -7.62 -9.90
C THR A 155 7.32 -6.50 -10.36
N GLY A 156 7.59 -5.88 -11.52
CA GLY A 156 6.76 -4.78 -12.03
C GLY A 156 7.58 -3.65 -12.65
N LEU A 157 7.25 -2.38 -12.33
CA LEU A 157 7.88 -1.19 -12.91
C LEU A 157 8.26 -0.16 -11.85
N GLN A 158 9.53 0.26 -11.84
CA GLN A 158 10.02 1.42 -11.08
C GLN A 158 10.33 2.57 -12.02
N LEU A 159 9.74 3.74 -11.76
CA LEU A 159 10.00 4.99 -12.48
C LEU A 159 10.56 6.01 -11.49
N GLY A 160 11.80 6.47 -11.72
CA GLY A 160 12.41 7.42 -10.80
C GLY A 160 13.74 7.98 -11.27
N LEU A 161 14.34 8.87 -10.51
CA LEU A 161 15.72 9.28 -10.77
C LEU A 161 16.69 8.18 -10.36
N VAL A 162 16.47 7.60 -9.17
CA VAL A 162 17.28 6.50 -8.66
C VAL A 162 16.34 5.34 -8.29
N ASN A 163 16.53 4.21 -8.92
CA ASN A 163 15.81 2.98 -8.65
C ASN A 163 16.78 1.91 -8.13
N TYR A 164 16.45 1.34 -6.98
CA TYR A 164 17.24 0.29 -6.36
C TYR A 164 16.38 -0.95 -6.07
N ALA A 165 16.84 -2.09 -6.55
CA ALA A 165 16.30 -3.40 -6.17
C ALA A 165 17.47 -4.35 -5.83
N TYR A 166 17.29 -5.18 -4.79
CA TYR A 166 18.26 -6.24 -4.55
C TYR A 166 18.08 -7.35 -5.58
N GLN A 167 16.84 -7.83 -5.75
CA GLN A 167 16.43 -8.76 -6.80
C GLN A 167 15.29 -8.17 -7.64
N SER A 168 15.30 -8.38 -8.95
CA SER A 168 14.25 -7.87 -9.82
C SER A 168 13.87 -8.86 -10.91
N LYS A 169 12.55 -9.00 -11.10
CA LYS A 169 11.93 -9.60 -12.29
C LYS A 169 11.01 -8.56 -12.93
N GLY A 170 11.57 -7.41 -13.29
CA GLY A 170 10.80 -6.27 -13.77
C GLY A 170 11.67 -5.23 -14.46
N ALA A 171 11.13 -4.05 -14.69
CA ALA A 171 11.80 -2.96 -15.34
C ALA A 171 12.03 -1.77 -14.41
N GLN A 172 13.21 -1.16 -14.51
CA GLN A 172 13.56 0.10 -13.88
C GLN A 172 13.84 1.14 -14.97
N ILE A 173 13.24 2.32 -14.86
CA ILE A 173 13.44 3.45 -15.77
C ILE A 173 13.82 4.67 -14.95
N GLY A 174 15.03 5.21 -15.20
CA GLY A 174 15.55 6.35 -14.44
C GLY A 174 16.97 6.72 -14.80
N LEU A 175 17.50 7.76 -14.17
CA LEU A 175 18.91 8.15 -14.42
C LEU A 175 19.88 7.08 -13.93
N LEU A 176 19.57 6.47 -12.78
CA LEU A 176 20.39 5.43 -12.16
C LEU A 176 19.50 4.27 -11.75
N ASN A 177 19.70 3.11 -12.36
CA ASN A 177 18.95 1.90 -12.08
C ASN A 177 19.89 0.82 -11.57
N ILE A 178 19.63 0.29 -10.38
CA ILE A 178 20.50 -0.65 -9.68
C ILE A 178 19.70 -1.92 -9.37
N ILE A 179 20.19 -3.05 -9.88
CA ILE A 179 19.72 -4.40 -9.52
C ILE A 179 20.93 -5.15 -8.99
N SER A 180 21.05 -5.29 -7.67
CA SER A 180 22.26 -5.81 -7.03
C SER A 180 22.57 -7.26 -7.41
N ASP A 181 21.54 -8.08 -7.59
CA ASP A 181 21.64 -9.50 -7.97
C ASP A 181 21.50 -9.66 -9.50
N SER A 182 22.28 -8.91 -10.28
CA SER A 182 22.29 -8.96 -11.75
C SER A 182 23.70 -8.98 -12.29
N MET A 183 23.90 -9.54 -13.48
CA MET A 183 25.18 -9.50 -14.19
C MET A 183 25.66 -8.07 -14.48
N LEU A 184 24.73 -7.16 -14.73
CA LEU A 184 24.98 -5.74 -14.93
C LEU A 184 24.22 -4.96 -13.85
N PRO A 185 24.82 -4.79 -12.67
CA PRO A 185 24.07 -4.28 -11.52
C PRO A 185 23.66 -2.82 -11.64
N VAL A 186 24.34 -2.03 -12.46
CA VAL A 186 24.07 -0.59 -12.59
C VAL A 186 23.95 -0.21 -14.06
N LEU A 187 22.78 0.27 -14.46
CA LEU A 187 22.53 0.77 -15.81
C LEU A 187 21.82 2.13 -15.77
N PRO A 188 22.24 3.09 -16.62
CA PRO A 188 21.50 4.32 -16.83
C PRO A 188 20.29 4.08 -17.73
N ILE A 189 19.29 4.92 -17.61
CA ILE A 189 18.06 5.00 -18.41
C ILE A 189 17.13 3.81 -18.19
N VAL A 190 17.55 2.59 -18.49
CA VAL A 190 16.72 1.36 -18.36
C VAL A 190 17.56 0.21 -17.81
N ASN A 191 17.01 -0.52 -16.86
CA ASN A 191 17.55 -1.78 -16.37
C ASN A 191 16.42 -2.82 -16.29
N LEU A 192 16.69 -4.03 -16.77
CA LEU A 192 15.73 -5.14 -16.80
C LEU A 192 16.25 -6.28 -15.94
N GLY A 193 15.39 -6.74 -15.00
CA GLY A 193 15.62 -7.95 -14.21
C GLY A 193 14.87 -9.14 -14.81
N PHE A 194 15.49 -10.33 -14.74
CA PHE A 194 14.96 -11.59 -15.28
C PHE A 194 14.91 -12.68 -14.23
#